data_6e343a513c1376482b7d8c5b130c816b
#
_entry.id   6e343a513c1376482b7d8c5b130c816b
#
_cell.length_a   1.000
_cell.length_b   1.000
_cell.length_c   1.000
_cell.angle_alpha   90.00
_cell.angle_beta   90.00
_cell.angle_gamma   90.00
#
_symmetry.space_group_name_H-M   'P 1'
#
loop_
_entity.id
_entity.type
_entity.pdbx_description
1 polymer ?
#
loop_
_entity_poly.entity_id
_entity_poly.type
_entity_poly.pdbx_seq_one_letter_code
_entity_poly.pdbx_strand_id
1 'polypeptide(L)'
;MLLAVRGRALQRLEDALDDVEQSGGDVLSHVQELTVAEREAARSLGVDWRRFTWVRDQVRRLMTSQRQHEDQRVLTAELTRARQDLSAQLAAARDPASRQFLEAQLKALNVEMEKFERDQQLPAPRADEAKLLESVRAEVATLQGRQDRAQHRLQELLRRSAATATARPAQPAR
;
A
#
# COMPACT_ATOMS: atom_id res chain seq x y z
N MET A 1 -5.48 15.25 14.17
CA MET A 1 -4.79 14.38 15.14
C MET A 1 -3.90 13.34 14.45
N LEU A 2 -4.45 12.33 13.76
CA LEU A 2 -3.66 11.27 13.12
C LEU A 2 -2.56 11.82 12.19
N LEU A 3 -2.94 12.71 11.29
CA LEU A 3 -2.03 13.31 10.30
C LEU A 3 -0.92 14.13 10.96
N ALA A 4 -1.24 14.89 12.01
CA ALA A 4 -0.24 15.65 12.76
C ALA A 4 0.79 14.75 13.46
N VAL A 5 0.35 13.63 14.07
CA VAL A 5 1.25 12.66 14.71
C VAL A 5 2.15 12.00 13.67
N ARG A 6 1.59 11.53 12.55
CA ARG A 6 2.39 10.91 11.48
C ARG A 6 3.35 11.90 10.82
N GLY A 7 2.90 13.13 10.56
CA GLY A 7 3.77 14.18 10.02
C GLY A 7 4.95 14.47 10.93
N ARG A 8 4.72 14.56 12.25
CA ARG A 8 5.79 14.79 13.24
C ARG A 8 6.73 13.59 13.37
N ALA A 9 6.20 12.37 13.32
CA ALA A 9 7.02 11.16 13.36
C ALA A 9 7.91 11.04 12.11
N LEU A 10 7.36 11.33 10.92
CA LEU A 10 8.12 11.34 9.68
C LEU A 10 9.21 12.41 9.66
N GLN A 11 8.92 13.60 10.19
CA GLN A 11 9.92 14.66 10.30
C GLN A 11 11.13 14.21 11.15
N ARG A 12 10.89 13.62 12.32
CA ARG A 12 11.96 13.09 13.16
C ARG A 12 12.77 11.99 12.48
N LEU A 13 12.10 11.13 11.68
CA LEU A 13 12.78 10.12 10.91
C LEU A 13 13.70 10.74 9.85
N GLU A 14 13.18 11.70 9.10
CA GLU A 14 13.95 12.41 8.08
C GLU A 14 15.15 13.09 8.70
N ASP A 15 14.98 13.80 9.84
CA ASP A 15 16.05 14.44 10.60
C ASP A 15 17.12 13.41 11.03
N ALA A 16 16.69 12.25 11.57
CA ALA A 16 17.60 11.18 11.98
C ALA A 16 18.37 10.56 10.81
N LEU A 17 17.75 10.41 9.65
CA LEU A 17 18.41 9.95 8.44
C LEU A 17 19.44 10.95 7.92
N ASP A 18 19.14 12.25 8.00
CA ASP A 18 20.07 13.32 7.65
C ASP A 18 21.29 13.32 8.59
N ASP A 19 21.09 13.12 9.88
CA ASP A 19 22.17 13.01 10.87
C ASP A 19 23.08 11.80 10.59
N VAL A 20 22.52 10.64 10.24
CA VAL A 20 23.29 9.45 9.88
C VAL A 20 24.11 9.67 8.60
N GLU A 21 23.53 10.30 7.58
CA GLU A 21 24.24 10.60 6.34
C GLU A 21 25.42 11.56 6.55
N GLN A 22 25.28 12.52 7.47
CA GLN A 22 26.31 13.51 7.77
C GLN A 22 27.40 13.00 8.72
N SER A 23 27.02 12.24 9.75
CA SER A 23 27.92 11.80 10.82
C SER A 23 28.50 10.40 10.62
N GLY A 24 27.96 9.59 9.69
CA GLY A 24 28.33 8.19 9.52
C GLY A 24 27.95 7.31 10.70
N GLY A 25 26.91 7.70 11.44
CA GLY A 25 26.42 7.00 12.64
C GLY A 25 25.90 5.59 12.37
N ASP A 26 25.61 4.83 13.45
CA ASP A 26 25.07 3.49 13.37
C ASP A 26 23.60 3.52 12.91
N VAL A 27 23.38 3.09 11.68
CA VAL A 27 22.06 3.01 11.05
C VAL A 27 21.09 2.14 11.87
N LEU A 28 21.58 1.09 12.55
CA LEU A 28 20.73 0.14 13.28
C LEU A 28 20.13 0.77 14.55
N SER A 29 20.85 1.68 15.22
CA SER A 29 20.31 2.40 16.38
C SER A 29 19.11 3.26 15.99
N HIS A 30 19.13 3.85 14.79
CA HIS A 30 18.07 4.71 14.28
C HIS A 30 16.84 3.93 13.76
N VAL A 31 17.02 2.67 13.34
CA VAL A 31 15.86 1.80 12.99
C VAL A 31 14.98 1.51 14.21
N GLN A 32 15.55 1.39 15.40
CA GLN A 32 14.78 1.25 16.65
C GLN A 32 13.97 2.51 16.96
N GLU A 33 14.47 3.69 16.63
CA GLU A 33 13.75 4.95 16.80
C GLU A 33 12.49 5.05 15.93
N LEU A 34 12.46 4.41 14.75
CA LEU A 34 11.28 4.37 13.88
C LEU A 34 10.04 3.80 14.55
N THR A 35 10.20 2.72 15.31
CA THR A 35 9.08 2.07 16.01
C THR A 35 8.59 2.91 17.19
N VAL A 36 9.43 3.80 17.72
CA VAL A 36 9.15 4.67 18.85
C VAL A 36 8.69 6.06 18.41
N ALA A 37 9.08 6.49 17.19
CA ALA A 37 8.83 7.85 16.69
C ALA A 37 7.34 8.26 16.70
N GLU A 38 6.42 7.37 16.31
CA GLU A 38 4.98 7.66 16.37
C GLU A 38 4.51 7.83 17.81
N ARG A 39 5.02 7.03 18.75
CA ARG A 39 4.66 7.09 20.17
C ARG A 39 5.15 8.37 20.82
N GLU A 40 6.37 8.77 20.50
CA GLU A 40 6.95 10.02 21.01
C GLU A 40 6.30 11.23 20.37
N ALA A 41 5.98 11.18 19.07
CA ALA A 41 5.24 12.22 18.40
C ALA A 41 3.84 12.39 19.02
N ALA A 42 3.14 11.29 19.32
CA ALA A 42 1.85 11.32 20.00
C ALA A 42 1.99 11.97 21.39
N ARG A 43 3.01 11.57 22.16
CA ARG A 43 3.30 12.15 23.49
C ARG A 43 3.60 13.65 23.39
N SER A 44 4.43 14.08 22.45
CA SER A 44 4.80 15.49 22.29
C SER A 44 3.62 16.38 21.88
N LEU A 45 2.59 15.81 21.26
CA LEU A 45 1.37 16.49 20.86
C LEU A 45 0.22 16.33 21.87
N GLY A 46 0.46 15.70 23.03
CA GLY A 46 -0.55 15.44 24.04
C GLY A 46 -1.66 14.50 23.60
N VAL A 47 -1.37 13.61 22.63
CA VAL A 47 -2.32 12.67 22.07
C VAL A 47 -2.25 11.34 22.81
N ASP A 48 -3.39 10.83 23.29
CA ASP A 48 -3.48 9.49 23.86
C ASP A 48 -3.10 8.41 22.88
N TRP A 49 -2.13 7.55 23.25
CA TRP A 49 -1.57 6.54 22.35
C TRP A 49 -2.59 5.47 21.93
N ARG A 50 -3.49 5.05 22.85
CA ARG A 50 -4.51 4.03 22.54
C ARG A 50 -5.51 4.58 21.54
N ARG A 51 -5.92 5.84 21.74
CA ARG A 51 -6.83 6.51 20.80
C ARG A 51 -6.18 6.72 19.44
N PHE A 52 -4.88 7.09 19.42
CA PHE A 52 -4.12 7.24 18.18
C PHE A 52 -4.06 5.91 17.39
N THR A 53 -3.65 4.81 18.05
CA THR A 53 -3.53 3.50 17.41
C THR A 53 -4.88 3.01 16.89
N TRP A 54 -5.95 3.17 17.66
CA TRP A 54 -7.30 2.82 17.23
C TRP A 54 -7.70 3.59 15.96
N VAL A 55 -7.54 4.93 15.94
CA VAL A 55 -7.86 5.76 14.75
C VAL A 55 -7.01 5.36 13.56
N ARG A 56 -5.71 5.14 13.76
CA ARG A 56 -4.79 4.69 12.70
C ARG A 56 -5.26 3.39 12.07
N ASP A 57 -5.64 2.42 12.89
CA ASP A 57 -6.06 1.10 12.43
C ASP A 57 -7.43 1.15 11.73
N GLN A 58 -8.36 2.00 12.18
CA GLN A 58 -9.62 2.26 11.48
C GLN A 58 -9.37 2.89 10.11
N VAL A 59 -8.56 3.93 10.02
CA VAL A 59 -8.23 4.57 8.73
C VAL A 59 -7.57 3.57 7.78
N ARG A 60 -6.64 2.74 8.28
CA ARG A 60 -6.00 1.69 7.46
C ARG A 60 -7.02 0.70 6.91
N ARG A 61 -7.95 0.22 7.74
CA ARG A 61 -9.02 -0.70 7.30
C ARG A 61 -9.89 -0.08 6.22
N LEU A 62 -10.33 1.17 6.43
CA LEU A 62 -11.15 1.89 5.46
C LEU A 62 -10.42 2.09 4.13
N MET A 63 -9.14 2.48 4.15
CA MET A 63 -8.34 2.62 2.94
C MET A 63 -8.15 1.29 2.20
N THR A 64 -7.93 0.19 2.94
CA THR A 64 -7.81 -1.14 2.35
C THR A 64 -9.13 -1.56 1.71
N SER A 65 -10.24 -1.39 2.42
CA SER A 65 -11.58 -1.68 1.89
C SER A 65 -11.89 -0.86 0.64
N GLN A 66 -11.58 0.44 0.65
CA GLN A 66 -11.80 1.29 -0.52
C GLN A 66 -10.97 0.84 -1.73
N ARG A 67 -9.68 0.50 -1.55
CA ARG A 67 -8.85 -0.05 -2.63
C ARG A 67 -9.41 -1.35 -3.17
N GLN A 68 -9.79 -2.27 -2.30
CA GLN A 68 -10.41 -3.52 -2.71
C GLN A 68 -11.67 -3.29 -3.56
N HIS A 69 -12.53 -2.36 -3.17
CA HIS A 69 -13.71 -2.00 -3.97
C HIS A 69 -13.34 -1.37 -5.32
N GLU A 70 -12.30 -0.55 -5.36
CA GLU A 70 -11.82 0.09 -6.59
C GLU A 70 -11.25 -0.96 -7.56
N ASP A 71 -10.40 -1.86 -7.05
CA ASP A 71 -9.84 -3.00 -7.81
C ASP A 71 -10.95 -3.91 -8.34
N GLN A 72 -11.97 -4.18 -7.52
CA GLN A 72 -13.15 -4.96 -7.90
C GLN A 72 -13.92 -4.30 -9.06
N ARG A 73 -14.15 -3.00 -8.98
CA ARG A 73 -14.84 -2.26 -10.05
C ARG A 73 -14.07 -2.31 -11.36
N VAL A 74 -12.75 -2.15 -11.31
CA VAL A 74 -11.87 -2.25 -12.49
C VAL A 74 -11.97 -3.65 -13.10
N LEU A 75 -11.81 -4.69 -12.29
CA LEU A 75 -11.87 -6.08 -12.76
C LEU A 75 -13.24 -6.44 -13.32
N THR A 76 -14.35 -6.01 -12.67
CA THR A 76 -15.70 -6.21 -13.21
C THR A 76 -15.88 -5.53 -14.56
N ALA A 77 -15.35 -4.33 -14.73
CA ALA A 77 -15.40 -3.63 -16.00
C ALA A 77 -14.60 -4.34 -17.09
N GLU A 78 -13.42 -4.87 -16.78
CA GLU A 78 -12.60 -5.66 -17.71
C GLU A 78 -13.27 -6.96 -18.11
N LEU A 79 -13.81 -7.72 -17.16
CA LEU A 79 -14.57 -8.95 -17.44
C LEU A 79 -15.81 -8.68 -18.31
N THR A 80 -16.51 -7.57 -18.03
CA THR A 80 -17.67 -7.16 -18.84
C THR A 80 -17.28 -6.82 -20.28
N ARG A 81 -16.16 -6.12 -20.47
CA ARG A 81 -15.61 -5.84 -21.82
C ARG A 81 -15.22 -7.11 -22.53
N ALA A 82 -14.47 -8.00 -21.87
CA ALA A 82 -14.08 -9.29 -22.45
C ALA A 82 -15.30 -10.12 -22.89
N ARG A 83 -16.38 -10.13 -22.10
CA ARG A 83 -17.64 -10.78 -22.45
C ARG A 83 -18.28 -10.15 -23.70
N GLN A 84 -18.29 -8.82 -23.81
CA GLN A 84 -18.82 -8.10 -24.96
C GLN A 84 -18.01 -8.42 -26.23
N ASP A 85 -16.68 -8.42 -26.12
CA ASP A 85 -15.77 -8.72 -27.22
C ASP A 85 -15.94 -10.17 -27.72
N LEU A 86 -16.02 -11.15 -26.81
CA LEU A 86 -16.28 -12.55 -27.15
C LEU A 86 -17.66 -12.71 -27.80
N SER A 87 -18.68 -12.02 -27.32
CA SER A 87 -20.02 -12.05 -27.91
C SER A 87 -20.05 -11.46 -29.34
N ALA A 88 -19.31 -10.37 -29.57
CA ALA A 88 -19.17 -9.77 -30.89
C ALA A 88 -18.41 -10.70 -31.87
N GLN A 89 -17.33 -11.32 -31.38
CA GLN A 89 -16.58 -12.32 -32.19
C GLN A 89 -17.46 -13.54 -32.54
N LEU A 90 -18.26 -14.02 -31.58
CA LEU A 90 -19.20 -15.13 -31.80
C LEU A 90 -20.26 -14.78 -32.87
N ALA A 91 -20.79 -13.54 -32.82
CA ALA A 91 -21.74 -13.05 -33.80
C ALA A 91 -21.14 -12.94 -35.20
N ALA A 92 -19.85 -12.62 -35.31
CA ALA A 92 -19.13 -12.49 -36.57
C ALA A 92 -18.59 -13.84 -37.14
N ALA A 93 -18.48 -14.87 -36.31
CA ALA A 93 -17.91 -16.15 -36.66
C ALA A 93 -18.81 -16.90 -37.67
N ARG A 94 -18.25 -17.29 -38.82
CA ARG A 94 -18.95 -18.03 -39.88
C ARG A 94 -18.67 -19.53 -39.83
N ASP A 95 -17.51 -19.89 -39.32
CA ASP A 95 -17.07 -21.27 -39.20
C ASP A 95 -17.64 -21.96 -37.96
N PRO A 96 -18.25 -23.17 -38.09
CA PRO A 96 -18.83 -23.88 -36.93
C PRO A 96 -17.84 -24.20 -35.79
N ALA A 97 -16.60 -24.56 -36.13
CA ALA A 97 -15.58 -24.88 -35.12
C ALA A 97 -15.18 -23.64 -34.31
N SER A 98 -15.01 -22.50 -35.00
CA SER A 98 -14.75 -21.22 -34.34
C SER A 98 -15.91 -20.78 -33.41
N ARG A 99 -17.15 -21.01 -33.87
CA ARG A 99 -18.33 -20.71 -33.05
C ARG A 99 -18.37 -21.56 -31.79
N GLN A 100 -18.16 -22.85 -31.88
CA GLN A 100 -18.14 -23.77 -30.73
C GLN A 100 -17.05 -23.40 -29.74
N PHE A 101 -15.87 -23.02 -30.23
CA PHE A 101 -14.78 -22.56 -29.38
C PHE A 101 -15.13 -21.27 -28.61
N LEU A 102 -15.68 -20.26 -29.30
CA LEU A 102 -16.08 -18.99 -28.69
C LEU A 102 -17.24 -19.15 -27.68
N GLU A 103 -18.20 -20.04 -27.99
CA GLU A 103 -19.27 -20.38 -27.05
C GLU A 103 -18.74 -21.01 -25.77
N ALA A 104 -17.76 -21.93 -25.90
CA ALA A 104 -17.11 -22.52 -24.72
C ALA A 104 -16.37 -21.49 -23.88
N GLN A 105 -15.64 -20.57 -24.52
CA GLN A 105 -14.95 -19.47 -23.81
C GLN A 105 -15.94 -18.52 -23.12
N LEU A 106 -17.02 -18.13 -23.79
CA LEU A 106 -18.04 -17.26 -23.22
C LEU A 106 -18.71 -17.91 -22.00
N LYS A 107 -18.99 -19.22 -22.09
CA LYS A 107 -19.54 -20.00 -20.96
C LYS A 107 -18.58 -20.04 -19.78
N ALA A 108 -17.28 -20.29 -20.02
CA ALA A 108 -16.27 -20.30 -18.99
C ALA A 108 -16.15 -18.93 -18.29
N LEU A 109 -16.11 -17.84 -19.09
CA LEU A 109 -16.06 -16.47 -18.56
C LEU A 109 -17.28 -16.12 -17.70
N ASN A 110 -18.49 -16.51 -18.14
CA ASN A 110 -19.70 -16.27 -17.35
C ASN A 110 -19.66 -17.01 -16.00
N VAL A 111 -19.16 -18.24 -15.96
CA VAL A 111 -18.99 -19.01 -14.70
C VAL A 111 -17.98 -18.31 -13.78
N GLU A 112 -16.91 -17.78 -14.33
CA GLU A 112 -15.92 -17.02 -13.54
C GLU A 112 -16.49 -15.70 -13.01
N MET A 113 -17.25 -14.98 -13.82
CA MET A 113 -17.95 -13.77 -13.39
C MET A 113 -18.94 -14.05 -12.24
N GLU A 114 -19.73 -15.12 -12.35
CA GLU A 114 -20.67 -15.51 -11.29
C GLU A 114 -19.97 -15.91 -9.98
N LYS A 115 -18.82 -16.58 -10.06
CA LYS A 115 -17.99 -16.87 -8.87
C LYS A 115 -17.46 -15.58 -8.25
N PHE A 116 -16.91 -14.71 -9.08
CA PHE A 116 -16.38 -13.43 -8.67
C PHE A 116 -17.44 -12.58 -7.96
N GLU A 117 -18.64 -12.46 -8.50
CA GLU A 117 -19.76 -11.74 -7.88
C GLU A 117 -20.19 -12.36 -6.53
N ARG A 118 -20.12 -13.67 -6.41
CA ARG A 118 -20.49 -14.42 -5.20
C ARG A 118 -19.46 -14.27 -4.07
N ASP A 119 -18.18 -14.31 -4.44
CA ASP A 119 -17.07 -14.27 -3.48
C ASP A 119 -16.79 -12.84 -2.97
N GLN A 120 -17.36 -11.81 -3.61
CA GLN A 120 -17.03 -10.41 -3.38
C GLN A 120 -18.11 -9.59 -2.65
N GLN A 121 -18.89 -10.21 -1.76
CA GLN A 121 -19.82 -9.48 -0.88
C GLN A 121 -19.08 -8.72 0.24
N LEU A 122 -18.11 -7.85 -0.13
CA LEU A 122 -17.52 -6.91 0.82
C LEU A 122 -18.54 -5.80 1.11
N PRO A 123 -18.81 -5.49 2.39
CA PRO A 123 -19.69 -4.38 2.72
C PRO A 123 -19.08 -3.06 2.18
N ALA A 124 -19.87 -2.35 1.40
CA ALA A 124 -19.47 -1.03 0.91
C ALA A 124 -19.20 -0.08 2.10
N PRO A 125 -18.15 0.74 2.05
CA PRO A 125 -17.92 1.75 3.07
C PRO A 125 -19.14 2.68 3.18
N ARG A 126 -19.50 3.07 4.39
CA ARG A 126 -20.61 4.00 4.61
C ARG A 126 -20.33 5.33 3.93
N ALA A 127 -21.38 6.03 3.52
CA ALA A 127 -21.24 7.30 2.78
C ALA A 127 -20.51 8.40 3.57
N ASP A 128 -20.65 8.42 4.89
CA ASP A 128 -19.93 9.30 5.81
C ASP A 128 -18.45 8.93 5.94
N GLU A 129 -18.13 7.63 5.98
CA GLU A 129 -16.76 7.11 5.97
C GLU A 129 -16.05 7.43 4.65
N ALA A 130 -16.73 7.27 3.52
CA ALA A 130 -16.20 7.61 2.20
C ALA A 130 -15.88 9.10 2.09
N LYS A 131 -16.76 9.99 2.57
CA LYS A 131 -16.53 11.45 2.60
C LYS A 131 -15.35 11.82 3.50
N LEU A 132 -15.24 11.18 4.67
CA LEU A 132 -14.12 11.41 5.58
C LEU A 132 -12.79 11.02 4.92
N LEU A 133 -12.73 9.85 4.28
CA LEU A 133 -11.53 9.41 3.57
C LEU A 133 -11.15 10.35 2.44
N GLU A 134 -12.13 10.83 1.65
CA GLU A 134 -11.87 11.78 0.57
C GLU A 134 -11.30 13.09 1.09
N SER A 135 -11.81 13.60 2.22
CA SER A 135 -11.32 14.84 2.83
C SER A 135 -9.85 14.79 3.29
N VAL A 136 -9.33 13.59 3.60
CA VAL A 136 -7.95 13.41 4.08
C VAL A 136 -7.04 12.72 3.06
N ARG A 137 -7.58 12.31 1.91
CA ARG A 137 -6.89 11.48 0.91
C ARG A 137 -5.59 12.11 0.41
N ALA A 138 -5.62 13.40 0.06
CA ALA A 138 -4.44 14.10 -0.44
C ALA A 138 -3.33 14.18 0.60
N GLU A 139 -3.68 14.46 1.86
CA GLU A 139 -2.72 14.57 2.95
C GLU A 139 -2.14 13.20 3.33
N VAL A 140 -2.98 12.16 3.35
CA VAL A 140 -2.53 10.77 3.56
C VAL A 140 -1.58 10.33 2.44
N ALA A 141 -1.89 10.64 1.17
CA ALA A 141 -1.03 10.31 0.03
C ALA A 141 0.33 11.03 0.14
N THR A 142 0.33 12.29 0.55
CA THR A 142 1.56 13.06 0.78
C THR A 142 2.42 12.43 1.87
N LEU A 143 1.83 12.07 3.01
CA LEU A 143 2.54 11.42 4.11
C LEU A 143 3.06 10.03 3.70
N GLN A 144 2.30 9.30 2.92
CA GLN A 144 2.71 8.00 2.41
C GLN A 144 3.92 8.13 1.47
N GLY A 145 3.89 9.08 0.53
CA GLY A 145 5.04 9.35 -0.35
C GLY A 145 6.30 9.80 0.41
N ARG A 146 6.16 10.54 1.52
CA ARG A 146 7.30 10.85 2.42
C ARG A 146 7.82 9.59 3.10
N GLN A 147 6.94 8.76 3.64
CA GLN A 147 7.30 7.50 4.28
C GLN A 147 8.06 6.56 3.33
N ASP A 148 7.58 6.42 2.10
CA ASP A 148 8.20 5.55 1.09
C ASP A 148 9.63 6.04 0.75
N ARG A 149 9.81 7.36 0.60
CA ARG A 149 11.15 7.94 0.39
C ARG A 149 12.08 7.73 1.57
N ALA A 150 11.60 7.91 2.80
CA ALA A 150 12.39 7.68 4.00
C ALA A 150 12.80 6.21 4.15
N GLN A 151 11.88 5.28 3.85
CA GLN A 151 12.18 3.84 3.84
C GLN A 151 13.21 3.47 2.76
N HIS A 152 13.11 4.04 1.57
CA HIS A 152 14.08 3.80 0.51
C HIS A 152 15.48 4.30 0.91
N ARG A 153 15.58 5.52 1.45
CA ARG A 153 16.85 6.07 1.99
C ARG A 153 17.45 5.16 3.07
N LEU A 154 16.62 4.70 4.01
CA LEU A 154 17.06 3.78 5.06
C LEU A 154 17.63 2.48 4.49
N GLN A 155 16.95 1.88 3.50
CA GLN A 155 17.44 0.66 2.83
C GLN A 155 18.78 0.89 2.12
N GLU A 156 18.97 2.04 1.49
CA GLU A 156 20.24 2.39 0.85
C GLU A 156 21.36 2.55 1.87
N LEU A 157 21.11 3.22 3.00
CA LEU A 157 22.09 3.37 4.09
C LEU A 157 22.49 2.00 4.67
N LEU A 158 21.51 1.12 4.92
CA LEU A 158 21.77 -0.26 5.37
C LEU A 158 22.62 -1.05 4.37
N ARG A 159 22.36 -0.93 3.08
CA ARG A 159 23.19 -1.58 2.04
C ARG A 159 24.62 -1.05 2.02
N ARG A 160 24.81 0.27 2.14
CA ARG A 160 26.14 0.90 2.19
C ARG A 160 26.90 0.46 3.43
N SER A 161 26.27 0.43 4.60
CA SER A 161 26.90 -0.01 5.85
C SER A 161 27.31 -1.50 5.79
N ALA A 162 26.47 -2.36 5.23
CA ALA A 162 26.82 -3.77 5.02
C ALA A 162 28.01 -3.96 4.06
N ALA A 163 28.05 -3.19 2.97
CA ALA A 163 29.17 -3.25 2.01
C ALA A 163 30.50 -2.78 2.64
N THR A 164 30.47 -1.75 3.49
CA THR A 164 31.67 -1.29 4.20
C THR A 164 32.14 -2.26 5.27
N ALA A 165 31.24 -2.97 5.95
CA ALA A 165 31.56 -3.99 6.93
C ALA A 165 32.25 -5.22 6.30
N THR A 166 31.85 -5.62 5.10
CA THR A 166 32.46 -6.74 4.36
C THR A 166 33.80 -6.38 3.71
N ALA A 167 34.04 -5.09 3.43
CA ALA A 167 35.29 -4.62 2.83
C ALA A 167 36.45 -4.41 3.84
N ARG A 168 36.21 -4.57 5.15
CA ARG A 168 37.26 -4.42 6.17
C ARG A 168 38.10 -5.70 6.22
N PRO A 169 39.38 -5.67 5.72
CA PRO A 169 40.23 -6.86 5.76
C PRO A 169 40.47 -7.27 7.21
N ALA A 170 40.40 -8.58 7.49
CA ALA A 170 40.75 -9.13 8.79
C ALA A 170 42.19 -8.67 9.14
N GLN A 171 42.33 -7.84 10.16
CA GLN A 171 43.64 -7.49 10.68
C GLN A 171 44.29 -8.80 11.19
N PRO A 172 45.49 -9.16 10.72
CA PRO A 172 46.18 -10.34 11.26
C PRO A 172 46.49 -10.09 12.73
N ALA A 173 46.03 -11.02 13.56
CA ALA A 173 46.35 -11.06 14.99
C ALA A 173 47.86 -11.06 15.17
N ARG A 174 48.39 -10.06 15.89
CA ARG A 174 49.77 -10.01 16.35
C ARG A 174 49.94 -10.80 17.62
#